data_6fd1a6a5ae28b69edc166e21f02e5e6f
#
_entry.id   6fd1a6a5ae28b69edc166e21f02e5e6f
#
_cell.length_a   1.000
_cell.length_b   1.000
_cell.length_c   1.000
_cell.angle_alpha   90.00
_cell.angle_beta   90.00
_cell.angle_gamma   90.00
#
_symmetry.space_group_name_H-M   'P 1'
#
loop_
_entity.id
_entity.type
_entity.pdbx_description
1 polymer ?
#
loop_
_entity_poly.entity_id
_entity_poly.type
_entity_poly.pdbx_seq_one_letter_code
_entity_poly.pdbx_strand_id
1 'polypeptide(L)'
;MPACPTIELDEPCEERILELIGDGELQRAKDLVKETNFAWTPAGRFCLQYVLAQAAVVRPILRSPSRLLASSLSLECGGEAYNPHRRIDSVGGWLVRRMVRKRSASIDLHVEEAGWEVFHTNGQEPLKVMVDPIDGTNGLINGNKDQATGIAIADTNNRFLAGAVASLVDNDLVLIENGSAKILEFDEQNFELSGRLLASREQRSIDQARFATLGRRMRLLRETELFEDRSCPDLLILGGYGLLCVLRGQIDVMLDPFKGQPWREAILWGWMAQESGLVVTDEKGEPIDFSQVLRDAHQRFVHRQEDELSRIKMVISTHQELHDQVLERLRPRIKEGMFEEEAIYQLAA
;
A
#
# COMPACT_ATOMS: atom_id res chain seq x y z
N MET A 1 4.81 19.48 40.44
CA MET A 1 4.48 18.06 40.15
C MET A 1 5.80 17.37 39.93
N PRO A 2 6.14 16.28 40.60
CA PRO A 2 7.36 15.54 40.28
C PRO A 2 7.25 14.93 38.90
N ALA A 3 8.31 15.09 38.10
CA ALA A 3 8.42 14.49 36.79
C ALA A 3 8.26 12.98 36.89
N CYS A 4 7.35 12.41 36.16
CA CYS A 4 7.19 10.96 36.06
C CYS A 4 8.53 10.38 35.54
N PRO A 5 9.15 9.39 36.18
CA PRO A 5 10.38 8.82 35.71
C PRO A 5 10.14 8.22 34.30
N THR A 6 10.91 8.69 33.34
CA THR A 6 10.99 8.08 32.00
C THR A 6 11.68 6.73 32.20
N ILE A 7 10.93 5.65 32.11
CA ILE A 7 11.51 4.31 32.01
C ILE A 7 11.98 4.22 30.54
N GLU A 8 13.28 4.40 30.33
CA GLU A 8 13.93 3.99 29.09
C GLU A 8 13.93 2.44 29.10
N LEU A 9 13.08 1.85 28.27
CA LEU A 9 13.13 0.41 28.02
C LEU A 9 14.33 0.15 27.10
N ASP A 10 15.15 -0.83 27.42
CA ASP A 10 16.21 -1.31 26.55
C ASP A 10 15.62 -1.76 25.21
N GLU A 11 16.28 -1.45 24.06
CA GLU A 11 15.83 -1.83 22.70
C GLU A 11 15.32 -3.27 22.57
N PRO A 12 15.97 -4.30 23.17
CA PRO A 12 15.46 -5.68 23.18
C PRO A 12 14.12 -5.86 23.90
N CYS A 13 13.82 -5.01 24.88
CA CYS A 13 12.54 -5.04 25.62
C CYS A 13 11.39 -4.48 24.77
N GLU A 14 11.62 -3.41 24.02
CA GLU A 14 10.59 -2.81 23.16
C GLU A 14 10.20 -3.78 22.03
N GLU A 15 11.16 -4.39 21.35
CA GLU A 15 10.89 -5.43 20.33
C GLU A 15 10.07 -6.58 20.92
N ARG A 16 10.44 -7.06 22.10
CA ARG A 16 9.74 -8.16 22.75
C ARG A 16 8.30 -7.81 23.13
N ILE A 17 8.07 -6.58 23.56
CA ILE A 17 6.71 -6.09 23.85
C ILE A 17 5.86 -6.02 22.58
N LEU A 18 6.41 -5.47 21.50
CA LEU A 18 5.72 -5.39 20.20
C LEU A 18 5.40 -6.78 19.64
N GLU A 19 6.33 -7.74 19.79
CA GLU A 19 6.09 -9.14 19.43
C GLU A 19 4.94 -9.78 20.22
N LEU A 20 4.89 -9.55 21.53
CA LEU A 20 3.85 -10.11 22.40
C LEU A 20 2.48 -9.48 22.09
N ILE A 21 2.42 -8.18 21.88
CA ILE A 21 1.20 -7.50 21.43
C ILE A 21 0.77 -8.04 20.07
N GLY A 22 1.70 -8.16 19.13
CA GLY A 22 1.43 -8.67 17.78
C GLY A 22 0.93 -10.12 17.77
N ASP A 23 1.45 -11.02 18.61
CA ASP A 23 0.94 -12.40 18.73
C ASP A 23 -0.51 -12.42 19.27
N GLY A 24 -0.82 -11.55 20.24
CA GLY A 24 -2.17 -11.40 20.79
C GLY A 24 -3.15 -10.90 19.73
N GLU A 25 -2.81 -9.83 19.03
CA GLU A 25 -3.66 -9.25 18.00
C GLU A 25 -3.81 -10.17 16.77
N LEU A 26 -2.77 -10.91 16.41
CA LEU A 26 -2.87 -11.92 15.36
C LEU A 26 -3.84 -13.04 15.74
N GLN A 27 -3.87 -13.47 17.00
CA GLN A 27 -4.83 -14.47 17.44
C GLN A 27 -6.26 -13.92 17.41
N ARG A 28 -6.47 -12.69 17.91
CA ARG A 28 -7.78 -12.02 17.85
C ARG A 28 -8.27 -11.86 16.41
N ALA A 29 -7.38 -11.45 15.49
CA ALA A 29 -7.71 -11.33 14.06
C ALA A 29 -8.13 -12.67 13.45
N LYS A 30 -7.47 -13.78 13.82
CA LYS A 30 -7.85 -15.13 13.36
C LYS A 30 -9.23 -15.55 13.87
N ASP A 31 -9.52 -15.28 15.12
CA ASP A 31 -10.79 -15.64 15.74
C ASP A 31 -11.92 -14.80 15.11
N LEU A 32 -11.72 -13.49 14.94
CA LEU A 32 -12.67 -12.61 14.26
C LEU A 32 -12.99 -13.10 12.82
N VAL A 33 -11.96 -13.37 12.02
CA VAL A 33 -12.15 -13.83 10.62
C VAL A 33 -12.84 -15.19 10.56
N LYS A 34 -12.65 -16.04 11.55
CA LYS A 34 -13.33 -17.34 11.66
C LYS A 34 -14.81 -17.20 12.06
N GLU A 35 -15.11 -16.23 12.91
CA GLU A 35 -16.47 -15.98 13.41
C GLU A 35 -17.34 -15.21 12.42
N THR A 36 -16.73 -14.51 11.47
CA THR A 36 -17.51 -13.82 10.43
C THR A 36 -18.24 -14.79 9.53
N ASN A 37 -19.50 -14.48 9.21
CA ASN A 37 -20.36 -15.29 8.32
C ASN A 37 -19.97 -15.17 6.82
N PHE A 38 -18.84 -14.58 6.51
CA PHE A 38 -18.37 -14.42 5.13
C PHE A 38 -17.60 -15.64 4.65
N ALA A 39 -17.90 -16.07 3.43
CA ALA A 39 -17.18 -17.18 2.79
C ALA A 39 -15.86 -16.66 2.18
N TRP A 40 -14.80 -16.60 3.00
CA TRP A 40 -13.48 -16.19 2.57
C TRP A 40 -12.69 -17.33 1.93
N THR A 41 -11.95 -17.04 0.85
CA THR A 41 -10.94 -17.98 0.35
C THR A 41 -9.80 -18.15 1.37
N PRO A 42 -9.00 -19.23 1.30
CA PRO A 42 -7.82 -19.37 2.16
C PRO A 42 -6.82 -18.20 2.02
N ALA A 43 -6.63 -17.68 0.79
CA ALA A 43 -5.79 -16.53 0.52
C ALA A 43 -6.40 -15.24 1.08
N GLY A 44 -7.70 -14.99 0.85
CA GLY A 44 -8.42 -13.85 1.41
C GLY A 44 -8.39 -13.81 2.92
N ARG A 45 -8.60 -14.97 3.58
CA ARG A 45 -8.46 -15.09 5.04
C ARG A 45 -7.06 -14.71 5.52
N PHE A 46 -6.03 -15.14 4.82
CA PHE A 46 -4.66 -14.82 5.19
C PHE A 46 -4.41 -13.30 5.10
N CYS A 47 -4.80 -12.68 3.98
CA CYS A 47 -4.66 -11.24 3.78
C CYS A 47 -5.43 -10.46 4.85
N LEU A 48 -6.68 -10.85 5.11
CA LEU A 48 -7.52 -10.18 6.10
C LEU A 48 -6.93 -10.28 7.52
N GLN A 49 -6.49 -11.46 7.93
CA GLN A 49 -5.85 -11.67 9.24
C GLN A 49 -4.63 -10.81 9.43
N TYR A 50 -3.81 -10.64 8.38
CA TYR A 50 -2.63 -9.79 8.43
C TYR A 50 -3.00 -8.31 8.65
N VAL A 51 -3.83 -7.74 7.77
CA VAL A 51 -4.15 -6.31 7.84
C VAL A 51 -4.93 -5.93 9.11
N LEU A 52 -5.77 -6.82 9.62
CA LEU A 52 -6.47 -6.63 10.90
C LEU A 52 -5.49 -6.61 12.07
N ALA A 53 -4.58 -7.58 12.15
CA ALA A 53 -3.57 -7.63 13.19
C ALA A 53 -2.64 -6.42 13.13
N GLN A 54 -2.17 -6.04 11.92
CA GLN A 54 -1.32 -4.88 11.73
C GLN A 54 -2.03 -3.59 12.15
N ALA A 55 -3.28 -3.39 11.73
CA ALA A 55 -4.08 -2.23 12.12
C ALA A 55 -4.28 -2.16 13.63
N ALA A 56 -4.60 -3.29 14.28
CA ALA A 56 -4.82 -3.35 15.73
C ALA A 56 -3.55 -3.02 16.52
N VAL A 57 -2.36 -3.38 16.03
CA VAL A 57 -1.08 -3.04 16.66
C VAL A 57 -0.70 -1.58 16.39
N VAL A 58 -0.78 -1.14 15.14
CA VAL A 58 -0.19 0.13 14.72
C VAL A 58 -1.08 1.34 15.02
N ARG A 59 -2.40 1.24 14.83
CA ARG A 59 -3.31 2.38 15.08
C ARG A 59 -3.20 2.98 16.49
N PRO A 60 -3.15 2.19 17.58
CA PRO A 60 -2.93 2.73 18.93
C PRO A 60 -1.61 3.47 19.07
N ILE A 61 -0.53 2.99 18.41
CA ILE A 61 0.78 3.63 18.41
C ILE A 61 0.70 4.99 17.72
N LEU A 62 0.06 5.06 16.54
CA LEU A 62 -0.09 6.30 15.79
C LEU A 62 -0.97 7.34 16.49
N ARG A 63 -1.95 6.89 17.28
CA ARG A 63 -2.84 7.78 18.04
C ARG A 63 -2.23 8.31 19.34
N SER A 64 -1.20 7.65 19.86
CA SER A 64 -0.55 8.01 21.13
C SER A 64 0.92 8.39 20.91
N PRO A 65 1.22 9.58 20.40
CA PRO A 65 2.53 9.96 19.87
C PRO A 65 3.66 10.06 20.90
N SER A 66 3.42 9.84 22.19
CA SER A 66 4.33 10.36 23.21
C SER A 66 5.52 9.48 23.59
N ARG A 67 5.60 8.19 23.25
CA ARG A 67 6.73 7.34 23.69
C ARG A 67 7.22 6.35 22.62
N LEU A 68 6.37 5.51 22.08
CA LEU A 68 6.74 4.53 21.06
C LEU A 68 7.04 5.18 19.70
N LEU A 69 6.43 6.32 19.41
CA LEU A 69 6.64 7.01 18.14
C LEU A 69 8.06 7.57 18.03
N ALA A 70 8.63 8.10 19.10
CA ALA A 70 9.98 8.65 19.07
C ALA A 70 11.04 7.57 18.85
N SER A 71 10.91 6.40 19.47
CA SER A 71 11.78 5.24 19.25
C SER A 71 11.46 4.52 17.93
N SER A 72 10.17 4.39 17.57
CA SER A 72 9.75 3.76 16.32
C SER A 72 10.02 4.60 15.07
N LEU A 73 10.24 5.90 15.21
CA LEU A 73 10.67 6.78 14.13
C LEU A 73 12.19 6.89 14.00
N SER A 74 12.97 6.27 14.90
CA SER A 74 14.43 6.24 14.74
C SER A 74 14.79 5.52 13.44
N LEU A 75 15.77 6.10 12.74
CA LEU A 75 16.33 5.49 11.54
C LEU A 75 17.03 4.18 11.92
N GLU A 76 16.61 3.07 11.33
CA GLU A 76 17.39 1.85 11.34
C GLU A 76 18.42 1.91 10.20
N CYS A 77 19.61 1.35 10.44
CA CYS A 77 20.67 1.30 9.43
C CYS A 77 20.23 0.40 8.28
N GLY A 78 20.19 0.92 7.05
CA GLY A 78 19.94 0.13 5.85
C GLY A 78 18.87 0.65 4.88
N GLY A 79 18.08 1.65 5.27
CA GLY A 79 17.12 2.27 4.36
C GLY A 79 17.77 3.18 3.32
N GLU A 80 17.16 3.34 2.16
CA GLU A 80 17.56 4.36 1.20
C GLU A 80 17.42 5.75 1.84
N ALA A 81 18.33 6.67 1.53
CA ALA A 81 18.40 8.00 2.17
C ALA A 81 17.10 8.81 2.05
N TYR A 82 16.27 8.52 1.04
CA TYR A 82 14.98 9.17 0.79
C TYR A 82 13.76 8.34 1.22
N ASN A 83 13.96 7.06 1.57
CA ASN A 83 12.93 6.19 2.13
C ASN A 83 13.52 5.36 3.30
N PRO A 84 13.79 6.00 4.44
CA PRO A 84 14.44 5.33 5.56
C PRO A 84 13.48 4.32 6.20
N HIS A 85 13.99 3.11 6.42
CA HIS A 85 13.31 2.10 7.21
C HIS A 85 13.02 2.61 8.62
N ARG A 86 11.86 2.28 9.17
CA ARG A 86 11.44 2.65 10.52
C ARG A 86 11.18 1.40 11.34
N ARG A 87 11.42 1.47 12.65
CA ARG A 87 11.14 0.35 13.56
C ARG A 87 9.68 -0.09 13.52
N ILE A 88 8.77 0.85 13.30
CA ILE A 88 7.34 0.54 13.20
C ILE A 88 7.03 -0.34 11.97
N ASP A 89 7.80 -0.22 10.89
CA ASP A 89 7.66 -1.07 9.69
C ASP A 89 8.06 -2.52 10.00
N SER A 90 9.02 -2.71 10.91
CA SER A 90 9.48 -4.04 11.35
C SER A 90 8.37 -4.87 11.98
N VAL A 91 7.37 -4.24 12.61
CA VAL A 91 6.22 -4.93 13.23
C VAL A 91 5.43 -5.72 12.19
N GLY A 92 5.08 -5.09 11.07
CA GLY A 92 4.33 -5.77 10.01
C GLY A 92 5.14 -6.86 9.32
N GLY A 93 6.42 -6.61 9.09
CA GLY A 93 7.35 -7.62 8.60
C GLY A 93 7.44 -8.83 9.54
N TRP A 94 7.52 -8.61 10.85
CA TRP A 94 7.51 -9.67 11.84
C TRP A 94 6.18 -10.44 11.85
N LEU A 95 5.03 -9.75 11.83
CA LEU A 95 3.70 -10.37 11.81
C LEU A 95 3.53 -11.31 10.63
N VAL A 96 3.87 -10.87 9.42
CA VAL A 96 3.73 -11.70 8.22
C VAL A 96 4.67 -12.90 8.25
N ARG A 97 5.94 -12.74 8.68
CA ARG A 97 6.88 -13.86 8.87
C ARG A 97 6.35 -14.89 9.86
N ARG A 98 5.72 -14.43 10.95
CA ARG A 98 5.09 -15.29 11.96
C ARG A 98 3.93 -16.08 11.37
N MET A 99 3.14 -15.46 10.51
CA MET A 99 2.04 -16.12 9.79
C MET A 99 2.54 -17.14 8.79
N VAL A 100 3.54 -16.79 8.00
CA VAL A 100 4.15 -17.66 6.97
C VAL A 100 4.79 -18.89 7.59
N ARG A 101 5.60 -18.75 8.64
CA ARG A 101 6.26 -19.88 9.34
C ARG A 101 5.30 -20.92 9.91
N LYS A 102 4.05 -20.53 10.17
CA LYS A 102 3.00 -21.45 10.67
C LYS A 102 2.27 -22.19 9.53
N ARG A 103 2.62 -21.95 8.26
CA ARG A 103 2.02 -22.60 7.09
C ARG A 103 2.88 -23.76 6.60
N SER A 104 2.20 -24.76 6.03
CA SER A 104 2.87 -25.89 5.35
C SER A 104 3.16 -25.60 3.87
N ALA A 105 2.75 -24.45 3.35
CA ALA A 105 2.98 -24.06 1.96
C ALA A 105 4.38 -23.45 1.78
N SER A 106 5.02 -23.68 0.65
CA SER A 106 6.20 -22.91 0.22
C SER A 106 5.78 -21.49 -0.12
N ILE A 107 6.54 -20.50 0.40
CA ILE A 107 6.23 -19.09 0.21
C ILE A 107 7.52 -18.33 -0.07
N ASP A 108 7.50 -17.52 -1.12
CA ASP A 108 8.46 -16.43 -1.34
C ASP A 108 7.80 -15.14 -0.87
N LEU A 109 8.31 -14.58 0.22
CA LEU A 109 7.80 -13.40 0.88
C LEU A 109 8.62 -12.20 0.48
N HIS A 110 7.98 -11.14 -0.01
CA HIS A 110 8.58 -9.82 -0.18
C HIS A 110 7.99 -8.85 0.85
N VAL A 111 8.84 -8.28 1.68
CA VAL A 111 8.50 -7.16 2.58
C VAL A 111 9.22 -5.92 2.07
N GLU A 112 8.54 -4.79 1.95
CA GLU A 112 9.06 -3.61 1.24
C GLU A 112 10.48 -3.24 1.67
N GLU A 113 10.75 -3.11 2.94
CA GLU A 113 12.05 -2.67 3.45
C GLU A 113 13.08 -3.80 3.59
N ALA A 114 12.62 -5.06 3.65
CA ALA A 114 13.47 -6.23 3.88
C ALA A 114 13.79 -7.01 2.59
N GLY A 115 13.05 -6.75 1.50
CA GLY A 115 13.19 -7.48 0.26
C GLY A 115 12.61 -8.91 0.31
N TRP A 116 13.14 -9.81 -0.52
CA TRP A 116 12.67 -11.18 -0.64
C TRP A 116 13.23 -12.12 0.41
N GLU A 117 12.37 -12.94 0.98
CA GLU A 117 12.70 -14.03 1.91
C GLU A 117 12.03 -15.32 1.45
N VAL A 118 12.72 -16.44 1.63
CA VAL A 118 12.30 -17.76 1.13
C VAL A 118 11.91 -18.66 2.28
N PHE A 119 10.68 -19.17 2.24
CA PHE A 119 10.13 -20.14 3.21
C PHE A 119 9.69 -21.39 2.43
N HIS A 120 10.63 -22.28 2.10
CA HIS A 120 10.32 -23.46 1.31
C HIS A 120 10.01 -24.67 2.19
N THR A 121 8.98 -25.42 1.81
CA THR A 121 8.66 -26.75 2.31
C THR A 121 8.71 -27.72 1.14
N ASN A 122 9.56 -28.72 1.26
CA ASN A 122 9.71 -29.92 0.42
C ASN A 122 9.05 -29.92 -0.98
N GLY A 123 9.71 -29.32 -1.97
CA GLY A 123 9.43 -29.55 -3.39
C GLY A 123 8.16 -28.95 -3.96
N GLN A 124 7.44 -28.14 -3.22
CA GLN A 124 6.31 -27.38 -3.73
C GLN A 124 6.77 -26.04 -4.31
N GLU A 125 6.24 -25.66 -5.45
CA GLU A 125 6.43 -24.33 -6.00
C GLU A 125 5.83 -23.27 -5.05
N PRO A 126 6.55 -22.14 -4.81
CA PRO A 126 6.13 -21.19 -3.81
C PRO A 126 4.99 -20.29 -4.27
N LEU A 127 4.07 -19.98 -3.37
CA LEU A 127 3.21 -18.80 -3.46
C LEU A 127 4.08 -17.56 -3.28
N LYS A 128 3.72 -16.45 -3.92
CA LYS A 128 4.36 -15.16 -3.69
C LYS A 128 3.47 -14.30 -2.80
N VAL A 129 4.06 -13.81 -1.71
CA VAL A 129 3.38 -12.91 -0.79
C VAL A 129 4.14 -11.59 -0.77
N MET A 130 3.45 -10.50 -1.04
CA MET A 130 4.01 -9.15 -1.01
C MET A 130 3.34 -8.34 0.07
N VAL A 131 4.13 -7.60 0.83
CA VAL A 131 3.66 -6.80 1.96
C VAL A 131 4.33 -5.44 1.95
N ASP A 132 3.50 -4.43 2.14
CA ASP A 132 3.90 -3.10 2.58
C ASP A 132 3.38 -2.91 4.01
N PRO A 133 4.25 -2.95 5.01
CA PRO A 133 3.83 -2.85 6.41
C PRO A 133 3.21 -1.50 6.74
N ILE A 134 3.79 -0.42 6.26
CA ILE A 134 3.27 0.95 6.46
C ILE A 134 3.59 1.80 5.23
N ASP A 135 2.69 1.82 4.29
CA ASP A 135 2.70 2.82 3.23
C ASP A 135 2.46 4.21 3.81
N GLY A 136 3.24 5.19 3.37
CA GLY A 136 3.15 6.56 3.84
C GLY A 136 4.01 6.90 5.07
N THR A 137 5.04 6.12 5.41
CA THR A 137 5.94 6.35 6.55
C THR A 137 6.58 7.75 6.52
N ASN A 138 6.94 8.26 5.35
CA ASN A 138 7.45 9.62 5.20
C ASN A 138 6.39 10.70 5.52
N GLY A 139 5.13 10.44 5.21
CA GLY A 139 4.00 11.29 5.59
C GLY A 139 3.83 11.34 7.09
N LEU A 140 3.98 10.21 7.77
CA LEU A 140 3.89 10.10 9.22
C LEU A 140 4.87 11.02 9.94
N ILE A 141 6.14 11.11 9.48
CA ILE A 141 7.16 12.00 10.06
C ILE A 141 6.74 13.47 9.97
N ASN A 142 6.02 13.82 8.91
CA ASN A 142 5.52 15.17 8.65
C ASN A 142 4.15 15.43 9.31
N GLY A 143 3.64 14.50 10.13
CA GLY A 143 2.36 14.63 10.81
C GLY A 143 1.14 14.38 9.91
N ASN A 144 1.33 13.83 8.73
CA ASN A 144 0.23 13.45 7.86
C ASN A 144 -0.51 12.25 8.44
N LYS A 145 -1.80 12.17 8.13
CA LYS A 145 -2.67 11.06 8.54
C LYS A 145 -3.15 10.32 7.30
N ASP A 146 -2.24 9.61 6.68
CA ASP A 146 -2.41 9.01 5.35
C ASP A 146 -1.77 7.63 5.22
N GLN A 147 -1.56 6.96 6.35
CA GLN A 147 -0.91 5.67 6.39
C GLN A 147 -1.88 4.53 6.09
N ALA A 148 -1.37 3.55 5.36
CA ALA A 148 -2.07 2.29 5.09
C ALA A 148 -1.11 1.09 5.28
N THR A 149 -1.65 -0.10 5.37
CA THR A 149 -0.92 -1.36 5.27
C THR A 149 -1.53 -2.22 4.18
N GLY A 150 -0.72 -2.96 3.47
CA GLY A 150 -1.20 -3.80 2.37
C GLY A 150 -0.49 -5.14 2.24
N ILE A 151 -1.23 -6.09 1.71
CA ILE A 151 -0.74 -7.43 1.40
C ILE A 151 -1.39 -7.96 0.13
N ALA A 152 -0.62 -8.65 -0.72
CA ALA A 152 -1.14 -9.41 -1.85
C ALA A 152 -0.52 -10.80 -1.91
N ILE A 153 -1.28 -11.77 -2.41
CA ILE A 153 -0.86 -13.15 -2.61
C ILE A 153 -1.07 -13.53 -4.07
N ALA A 154 -0.03 -14.07 -4.69
CA ALA A 154 -0.09 -14.65 -6.02
C ALA A 154 0.24 -16.15 -6.00
N ASP A 155 -0.30 -16.89 -6.97
CA ASP A 155 0.00 -18.30 -7.17
C ASP A 155 1.40 -18.52 -7.80
N THR A 156 1.74 -19.75 -8.03
CA THR A 156 3.00 -20.19 -8.67
C THR A 156 3.16 -19.61 -10.09
N ASN A 157 2.06 -19.32 -10.78
CA ASN A 157 2.02 -18.70 -12.12
C ASN A 157 2.00 -17.17 -12.07
N ASN A 158 2.21 -16.56 -10.91
CA ASN A 158 2.14 -15.12 -10.66
C ASN A 158 0.73 -14.50 -10.83
N ARG A 159 -0.34 -15.30 -10.83
CA ARG A 159 -1.70 -14.78 -10.84
C ARG A 159 -2.10 -14.42 -9.40
N PHE A 160 -2.60 -13.23 -9.22
CA PHE A 160 -3.04 -12.78 -7.90
C PHE A 160 -4.31 -13.53 -7.47
N LEU A 161 -4.30 -14.02 -6.24
CA LEU A 161 -5.39 -14.79 -5.62
C LEU A 161 -6.23 -13.93 -4.68
N ALA A 162 -5.57 -13.08 -3.93
CA ALA A 162 -6.19 -12.17 -2.97
C ALA A 162 -5.26 -11.04 -2.58
N GLY A 163 -5.82 -9.95 -2.10
CA GLY A 163 -5.11 -8.85 -1.49
C GLY A 163 -6.00 -8.11 -0.51
N ALA A 164 -5.38 -7.42 0.43
CA ALA A 164 -6.08 -6.56 1.36
C ALA A 164 -5.27 -5.29 1.63
N VAL A 165 -5.99 -4.18 1.81
CA VAL A 165 -5.45 -2.91 2.25
C VAL A 165 -6.29 -2.38 3.41
N ALA A 166 -5.63 -1.93 4.49
CA ALA A 166 -6.30 -1.28 5.61
C ALA A 166 -5.71 0.10 5.86
N SER A 167 -6.56 1.07 6.13
CA SER A 167 -6.12 2.34 6.70
C SER A 167 -5.54 2.11 8.09
N LEU A 168 -4.43 2.78 8.39
CA LEU A 168 -3.85 2.81 9.74
C LEU A 168 -4.33 4.03 10.54
N VAL A 169 -5.18 4.86 9.95
CA VAL A 169 -5.68 6.10 10.53
C VAL A 169 -7.16 6.02 10.89
N ASP A 170 -7.95 5.41 10.01
CA ASP A 170 -9.39 5.22 10.18
C ASP A 170 -9.76 3.73 10.10
N ASN A 171 -11.05 3.43 10.16
CA ASN A 171 -11.54 2.05 10.27
C ASN A 171 -11.67 1.31 8.93
N ASP A 172 -11.31 1.96 7.82
CA ASP A 172 -11.56 1.38 6.50
C ASP A 172 -10.55 0.33 6.08
N LEU A 173 -11.07 -0.68 5.42
CA LEU A 173 -10.37 -1.84 4.94
C LEU A 173 -11.00 -2.30 3.62
N VAL A 174 -10.20 -2.74 2.68
CA VAL A 174 -10.65 -3.41 1.46
C VAL A 174 -10.03 -4.79 1.37
N LEU A 175 -10.84 -5.79 1.09
CA LEU A 175 -10.39 -7.12 0.72
C LEU A 175 -10.76 -7.38 -0.74
N ILE A 176 -9.80 -7.88 -1.49
CA ILE A 176 -9.95 -8.28 -2.89
C ILE A 176 -9.70 -9.78 -3.00
N GLU A 177 -10.65 -10.50 -3.54
CA GLU A 177 -10.55 -11.92 -3.82
C GLU A 177 -11.49 -12.33 -4.95
N ASN A 178 -11.07 -13.26 -5.81
CA ASN A 178 -11.87 -13.77 -6.93
C ASN A 178 -12.41 -12.66 -7.85
N GLY A 179 -11.62 -11.61 -8.14
CA GLY A 179 -12.04 -10.49 -9.01
C GLY A 179 -13.14 -9.61 -8.39
N SER A 180 -13.27 -9.60 -7.08
CA SER A 180 -14.28 -8.83 -6.35
C SER A 180 -13.66 -8.08 -5.17
N ALA A 181 -13.95 -6.79 -5.07
CA ALA A 181 -13.57 -5.97 -3.94
C ALA A 181 -14.71 -5.89 -2.91
N LYS A 182 -14.38 -6.08 -1.64
CA LYS A 182 -15.28 -5.91 -0.50
C LYS A 182 -14.74 -4.80 0.38
N ILE A 183 -15.51 -3.73 0.56
CA ILE A 183 -15.19 -2.69 1.53
C ILE A 183 -15.74 -3.10 2.87
N LEU A 184 -14.89 -3.02 3.89
CA LEU A 184 -15.16 -3.42 5.25
C LEU A 184 -14.78 -2.27 6.19
N GLU A 185 -15.40 -2.24 7.35
CA GLU A 185 -14.99 -1.40 8.48
C GLU A 185 -14.47 -2.30 9.60
N PHE A 186 -13.31 -1.97 10.12
CA PHE A 186 -12.70 -2.65 11.26
C PHE A 186 -12.59 -1.71 12.45
N ASP A 187 -13.40 -1.96 13.48
CA ASP A 187 -13.32 -1.32 14.78
C ASP A 187 -12.33 -2.09 15.68
N GLU A 188 -11.13 -1.57 15.87
CA GLU A 188 -10.12 -2.22 16.71
C GLU A 188 -10.45 -2.16 18.20
N GLN A 189 -11.29 -1.22 18.66
CA GLN A 189 -11.65 -1.11 20.08
C GLN A 189 -12.59 -2.23 20.49
N ASN A 190 -13.63 -2.45 19.70
CA ASN A 190 -14.59 -3.55 19.90
C ASN A 190 -14.15 -4.84 19.22
N PHE A 191 -13.14 -4.76 18.36
CA PHE A 191 -12.66 -5.86 17.53
C PHE A 191 -13.76 -6.46 16.65
N GLU A 192 -14.49 -5.59 15.96
CA GLU A 192 -15.61 -5.93 15.09
C GLU A 192 -15.30 -5.65 13.63
N LEU A 193 -15.80 -6.50 12.76
CA LEU A 193 -15.69 -6.37 11.31
C LEU A 193 -17.09 -6.32 10.69
N SER A 194 -17.40 -5.22 10.02
CA SER A 194 -18.67 -5.04 9.32
C SER A 194 -18.46 -4.81 7.82
N GLY A 195 -19.46 -5.20 7.03
CA GLY A 195 -19.47 -4.92 5.59
C GLY A 195 -19.99 -3.52 5.30
N ARG A 196 -19.36 -2.84 4.34
CA ARG A 196 -19.84 -1.56 3.82
C ARG A 196 -20.13 -1.70 2.34
N LEU A 197 -21.24 -1.15 1.89
CA LEU A 197 -21.51 -1.07 0.45
C LEU A 197 -20.56 -0.07 -0.20
N LEU A 198 -20.03 -0.45 -1.36
CA LEU A 198 -19.35 0.51 -2.25
C LEU A 198 -20.32 1.68 -2.51
N ALA A 199 -19.88 2.89 -2.20
CA ALA A 199 -20.62 4.07 -2.62
C ALA A 199 -20.77 4.03 -4.15
N SER A 200 -21.96 4.36 -4.64
CA SER A 200 -22.11 4.53 -6.09
C SER A 200 -21.15 5.63 -6.54
N ARG A 201 -20.26 5.30 -7.46
CA ARG A 201 -19.31 6.28 -7.98
C ARG A 201 -20.07 7.23 -8.89
N GLU A 202 -20.13 8.50 -8.50
CA GLU A 202 -20.64 9.54 -9.40
C GLU A 202 -19.72 9.64 -10.60
N GLN A 203 -20.29 9.62 -11.81
CA GLN A 203 -19.53 9.94 -13.02
C GLN A 203 -19.33 11.46 -13.06
N ARG A 204 -18.10 11.89 -12.76
CA ARG A 204 -17.72 13.30 -12.83
C ARG A 204 -16.95 13.56 -14.10
N SER A 205 -17.20 14.73 -14.69
CA SER A 205 -16.35 15.25 -15.77
C SER A 205 -14.97 15.61 -15.22
N ILE A 206 -13.99 15.75 -16.09
CA ILE A 206 -12.63 16.11 -15.70
C ILE A 206 -12.58 17.41 -14.90
N ASP A 207 -13.47 18.37 -15.18
CA ASP A 207 -13.52 19.67 -14.49
C ASP A 207 -14.09 19.57 -13.08
N GLN A 208 -14.81 18.52 -12.76
CA GLN A 208 -15.39 18.23 -11.45
C GLN A 208 -14.63 17.13 -10.70
N ALA A 209 -13.75 16.38 -11.39
CA ALA A 209 -13.03 15.27 -10.83
C ALA A 209 -12.06 15.70 -9.74
N ARG A 210 -11.93 14.91 -8.69
CA ARG A 210 -11.00 15.11 -7.60
C ARG A 210 -9.77 14.26 -7.83
N PHE A 211 -8.60 14.86 -7.64
CA PHE A 211 -7.33 14.26 -7.99
C PHE A 211 -6.48 13.99 -6.76
N ALA A 212 -5.76 12.87 -6.77
CA ALA A 212 -4.69 12.55 -5.85
C ALA A 212 -3.36 12.38 -6.57
N THR A 213 -2.29 12.91 -5.99
CA THR A 213 -0.91 12.76 -6.46
C THR A 213 0.08 13.01 -5.33
N LEU A 214 1.37 12.73 -5.54
CA LEU A 214 2.41 13.07 -4.57
C LEU A 214 2.71 14.57 -4.53
N GLY A 215 2.79 15.16 -3.34
CA GLY A 215 2.98 16.60 -3.13
C GLY A 215 4.17 17.19 -3.86
N ARG A 216 5.31 16.47 -3.89
CA ARG A 216 6.52 16.89 -4.62
C ARG A 216 6.35 16.95 -6.15
N ARG A 217 5.28 16.39 -6.71
CA ARG A 217 4.98 16.36 -8.15
C ARG A 217 3.95 17.39 -8.58
N MET A 218 3.37 18.08 -7.61
CA MET A 218 2.37 19.11 -7.82
C MET A 218 2.80 20.21 -8.77
N ARG A 219 4.05 20.68 -8.65
CA ARG A 219 4.58 21.72 -9.52
C ARG A 219 4.51 21.29 -10.98
N LEU A 220 4.94 20.07 -11.28
CA LEU A 220 4.92 19.50 -12.63
C LEU A 220 3.48 19.34 -13.16
N LEU A 221 2.55 18.91 -12.30
CA LEU A 221 1.15 18.78 -12.67
C LEU A 221 0.48 20.14 -12.95
N ARG A 222 0.87 21.20 -12.24
CA ARG A 222 0.38 22.57 -12.51
C ARG A 222 0.81 23.09 -13.89
N GLU A 223 1.92 22.59 -14.42
CA GLU A 223 2.39 22.92 -15.76
C GLU A 223 1.67 22.10 -16.85
N THR A 224 0.81 21.15 -16.47
CA THR A 224 -0.08 20.44 -17.37
C THR A 224 -1.45 21.13 -17.40
N GLU A 225 -2.14 21.08 -18.55
CA GLU A 225 -3.49 21.63 -18.71
C GLU A 225 -4.55 20.94 -17.81
N LEU A 226 -4.17 19.87 -17.10
CA LEU A 226 -5.04 19.19 -16.13
C LEU A 226 -5.48 20.12 -14.98
N PHE A 227 -4.69 21.17 -14.68
CA PHE A 227 -4.90 22.01 -13.49
C PHE A 227 -4.87 23.51 -13.79
N GLU A 228 -5.00 23.94 -15.06
CA GLU A 228 -4.95 25.38 -15.45
C GLU A 228 -5.95 26.24 -14.68
N ASP A 229 -7.14 25.72 -14.40
CA ASP A 229 -8.22 26.44 -13.69
C ASP A 229 -8.35 26.03 -12.22
N ARG A 230 -7.45 25.18 -11.67
CA ARG A 230 -7.55 24.65 -10.32
C ARG A 230 -6.32 24.99 -9.49
N SER A 231 -6.56 25.42 -8.28
CA SER A 231 -5.49 25.79 -7.36
C SER A 231 -4.67 24.61 -6.82
N CYS A 232 -5.22 23.35 -6.85
CA CYS A 232 -4.54 22.20 -6.23
C CYS A 232 -5.25 20.88 -6.55
N PRO A 233 -4.59 19.70 -6.55
CA PRO A 233 -5.27 18.43 -6.34
C PRO A 233 -5.87 18.39 -4.95
N ASP A 234 -6.92 17.62 -4.82
CA ASP A 234 -7.70 17.51 -3.60
C ASP A 234 -6.95 16.74 -2.52
N LEU A 235 -6.01 15.88 -2.92
CA LEU A 235 -5.23 15.05 -2.01
C LEU A 235 -3.78 14.88 -2.48
N LEU A 236 -2.83 15.15 -1.57
CA LEU A 236 -1.39 15.03 -1.84
C LEU A 236 -0.85 13.67 -1.40
N ILE A 237 -1.49 12.60 -1.84
CA ILE A 237 -1.14 11.23 -1.45
C ILE A 237 -1.35 10.26 -2.59
N LEU A 238 -0.53 9.23 -2.63
CA LEU A 238 -0.69 8.01 -3.43
C LEU A 238 -0.62 6.78 -2.51
N GLY A 239 -0.54 5.60 -3.11
CA GLY A 239 -0.38 4.37 -2.36
C GLY A 239 -1.71 3.82 -1.82
N GLY A 240 -1.62 3.05 -0.73
CA GLY A 240 -2.76 2.32 -0.18
C GLY A 240 -3.87 3.23 0.36
N TYR A 241 -3.51 4.32 1.04
CA TYR A 241 -4.52 5.26 1.51
C TYR A 241 -5.19 6.02 0.36
N GLY A 242 -4.42 6.40 -0.66
CA GLY A 242 -4.97 6.98 -1.89
C GLY A 242 -5.99 6.05 -2.57
N LEU A 243 -5.65 4.76 -2.67
CA LEU A 243 -6.56 3.73 -3.18
C LEU A 243 -7.86 3.65 -2.35
N LEU A 244 -7.75 3.64 -1.01
CA LEU A 244 -8.94 3.65 -0.14
C LEU A 244 -9.80 4.88 -0.39
N CYS A 245 -9.22 6.07 -0.58
CA CYS A 245 -9.94 7.30 -0.91
C CYS A 245 -10.67 7.21 -2.25
N VAL A 246 -10.06 6.58 -3.27
CA VAL A 246 -10.73 6.35 -4.57
C VAL A 246 -11.90 5.38 -4.40
N LEU A 247 -11.70 4.29 -3.67
CA LEU A 247 -12.75 3.28 -3.45
C LEU A 247 -13.91 3.81 -2.62
N ARG A 248 -13.69 4.80 -1.76
CA ARG A 248 -14.74 5.52 -1.01
C ARG A 248 -15.46 6.59 -1.84
N GLY A 249 -15.00 6.86 -3.05
CA GLY A 249 -15.52 7.95 -3.87
C GLY A 249 -15.12 9.33 -3.36
N GLN A 250 -14.05 9.47 -2.56
CA GLN A 250 -13.50 10.74 -2.12
C GLN A 250 -12.58 11.36 -3.18
N ILE A 251 -11.94 10.53 -3.98
CA ILE A 251 -11.06 10.87 -5.09
C ILE A 251 -11.56 10.15 -6.34
N ASP A 252 -11.43 10.76 -7.49
CA ASP A 252 -11.88 10.22 -8.76
C ASP A 252 -10.69 9.76 -9.64
N VAL A 253 -9.52 10.39 -9.47
CA VAL A 253 -8.29 10.07 -10.21
C VAL A 253 -7.09 10.07 -9.27
N MET A 254 -6.31 9.00 -9.32
CA MET A 254 -4.99 8.90 -8.68
C MET A 254 -3.94 8.74 -9.77
N LEU A 255 -2.91 9.59 -9.78
CA LEU A 255 -1.95 9.60 -10.88
C LEU A 255 -0.50 9.88 -10.44
N ASP A 256 0.41 9.13 -11.06
CA ASP A 256 1.84 9.34 -11.00
C ASP A 256 2.48 9.11 -12.38
N PRO A 257 2.24 10.01 -13.33
CA PRO A 257 2.74 9.87 -14.70
C PRO A 257 4.20 10.29 -14.86
N PHE A 258 4.84 10.81 -13.80
CA PHE A 258 6.18 11.38 -13.88
C PHE A 258 7.27 10.39 -13.50
N LYS A 259 7.44 10.18 -12.21
CA LYS A 259 8.48 9.31 -11.67
C LYS A 259 8.03 7.85 -11.59
N GLY A 260 6.74 7.61 -11.48
CA GLY A 260 6.17 6.30 -11.22
C GLY A 260 6.42 5.82 -9.79
N GLN A 261 5.77 4.73 -9.43
CA GLN A 261 5.92 4.05 -8.15
C GLN A 261 6.94 2.90 -8.26
N PRO A 262 7.63 2.52 -7.19
CA PRO A 262 8.36 1.27 -7.15
C PRO A 262 7.47 0.12 -7.58
N TRP A 263 8.02 -0.89 -8.24
CA TRP A 263 7.25 -2.02 -8.77
C TRP A 263 6.38 -2.70 -7.70
N ARG A 264 6.88 -2.81 -6.46
CA ARG A 264 6.19 -3.41 -5.32
C ARG A 264 4.93 -2.63 -4.92
N GLU A 265 5.04 -1.32 -4.81
CA GLU A 265 3.89 -0.44 -4.55
C GLU A 265 2.91 -0.45 -5.72
N ALA A 266 3.43 -0.38 -6.95
CA ALA A 266 2.61 -0.43 -8.16
C ALA A 266 1.80 -1.73 -8.24
N ILE A 267 2.40 -2.88 -7.91
CA ILE A 267 1.70 -4.15 -7.83
C ILE A 267 0.61 -4.09 -6.75
N LEU A 268 0.96 -3.71 -5.52
CA LEU A 268 -0.02 -3.71 -4.42
C LEU A 268 -1.21 -2.83 -4.75
N TRP A 269 -0.97 -1.57 -5.08
CA TRP A 269 -2.05 -0.60 -5.22
C TRP A 269 -2.69 -0.61 -6.62
N GLY A 270 -1.88 -0.78 -7.66
CA GLY A 270 -2.36 -0.81 -9.05
C GLY A 270 -3.18 -2.06 -9.35
N TRP A 271 -2.68 -3.26 -8.98
CA TRP A 271 -3.45 -4.48 -9.15
C TRP A 271 -4.75 -4.45 -8.33
N MET A 272 -4.69 -4.03 -7.05
CA MET A 272 -5.90 -3.94 -6.23
C MET A 272 -6.91 -2.94 -6.80
N ALA A 273 -6.44 -1.84 -7.38
CA ALA A 273 -7.30 -0.88 -8.09
C ALA A 273 -8.00 -1.54 -9.29
N GLN A 274 -7.24 -2.26 -10.12
CA GLN A 274 -7.75 -2.96 -11.30
C GLN A 274 -8.82 -4.01 -10.92
N GLU A 275 -8.54 -4.85 -9.95
CA GLU A 275 -9.50 -5.86 -9.45
C GLU A 275 -10.73 -5.26 -8.75
N SER A 276 -10.62 -4.02 -8.30
CA SER A 276 -11.75 -3.25 -7.75
C SER A 276 -12.63 -2.61 -8.83
N GLY A 277 -12.34 -2.86 -10.10
CA GLY A 277 -13.07 -2.32 -11.25
C GLY A 277 -12.75 -0.84 -11.54
N LEU A 278 -11.58 -0.35 -11.10
CA LEU A 278 -11.04 0.93 -11.53
C LEU A 278 -10.31 0.76 -12.87
N VAL A 279 -10.25 1.83 -13.64
CA VAL A 279 -9.46 1.86 -14.87
C VAL A 279 -8.01 2.17 -14.50
N VAL A 280 -7.08 1.28 -14.87
CA VAL A 280 -5.65 1.39 -14.53
C VAL A 280 -4.82 1.20 -15.80
N THR A 281 -4.03 2.19 -16.14
CA THR A 281 -3.07 2.13 -17.26
C THR A 281 -1.75 2.79 -16.91
N ASP A 282 -0.76 2.64 -17.78
CA ASP A 282 0.42 3.50 -17.76
C ASP A 282 0.09 4.93 -18.22
N GLU A 283 1.09 5.79 -18.26
CA GLU A 283 0.96 7.19 -18.70
C GLU A 283 0.61 7.35 -20.19
N LYS A 284 0.73 6.27 -20.98
CA LYS A 284 0.39 6.26 -22.43
C LYS A 284 -1.01 5.72 -22.69
N GLY A 285 -1.64 5.17 -21.66
CA GLY A 285 -2.95 4.53 -21.76
C GLY A 285 -2.88 3.03 -22.06
N GLU A 286 -1.69 2.42 -21.95
CA GLU A 286 -1.53 0.98 -22.14
C GLU A 286 -1.85 0.22 -20.86
N PRO A 287 -2.55 -0.92 -20.93
CA PRO A 287 -2.82 -1.76 -19.78
C PRO A 287 -1.54 -2.26 -19.11
N ILE A 288 -1.51 -2.29 -17.79
CA ILE A 288 -0.38 -2.80 -17.02
C ILE A 288 -0.63 -4.28 -16.68
N ASP A 289 0.27 -5.17 -17.10
CA ASP A 289 0.27 -6.59 -16.68
C ASP A 289 1.04 -6.76 -15.37
N PHE A 290 0.35 -6.62 -14.24
CA PHE A 290 0.94 -6.77 -12.91
C PHE A 290 1.48 -8.19 -12.66
N SER A 291 0.94 -9.20 -13.29
CA SER A 291 1.45 -10.58 -13.21
C SER A 291 2.82 -10.71 -13.90
N GLN A 292 3.01 -10.00 -15.02
CA GLN A 292 4.32 -9.94 -15.68
C GLN A 292 5.32 -9.14 -14.84
N VAL A 293 4.92 -8.01 -14.26
CA VAL A 293 5.78 -7.21 -13.36
C VAL A 293 6.26 -8.06 -12.18
N LEU A 294 5.35 -8.81 -11.54
CA LEU A 294 5.71 -9.72 -10.44
C LEU A 294 6.67 -10.82 -10.90
N ARG A 295 6.43 -11.39 -12.08
CA ARG A 295 7.30 -12.42 -12.66
C ARG A 295 8.71 -11.90 -12.86
N ASP A 296 8.85 -10.73 -13.44
CA ASP A 296 10.15 -10.12 -13.73
C ASP A 296 10.91 -9.78 -12.44
N ALA A 297 10.21 -9.23 -11.44
CA ALA A 297 10.79 -8.95 -10.13
C ALA A 297 11.27 -10.24 -9.44
N HIS A 298 10.44 -11.28 -9.44
CA HIS A 298 10.79 -12.55 -8.82
C HIS A 298 11.93 -13.28 -9.56
N GLN A 299 11.98 -13.23 -10.89
CA GLN A 299 13.08 -13.78 -11.66
C GLN A 299 14.42 -13.10 -11.34
N ARG A 300 14.43 -11.78 -11.22
CA ARG A 300 15.63 -11.02 -10.80
C ARG A 300 16.12 -11.49 -9.42
N PHE A 301 15.21 -11.63 -8.47
CA PHE A 301 15.56 -12.16 -7.15
C PHE A 301 16.18 -13.55 -7.24
N VAL A 302 15.57 -14.50 -7.96
CA VAL A 302 16.08 -15.87 -8.12
C VAL A 302 17.47 -15.88 -8.77
N HIS A 303 17.74 -14.97 -9.73
CA HIS A 303 19.02 -14.84 -10.40
C HIS A 303 20.02 -13.93 -9.65
N ARG A 304 19.68 -13.47 -8.44
CA ARG A 304 20.52 -12.57 -7.62
C ARG A 304 20.95 -11.30 -8.36
N GLN A 305 20.09 -10.78 -9.20
CA GLN A 305 20.27 -9.50 -9.86
C GLN A 305 19.79 -8.39 -8.94
N GLU A 306 20.37 -7.20 -9.06
CA GLU A 306 19.91 -6.03 -8.33
C GLU A 306 18.44 -5.72 -8.67
N ASP A 307 17.68 -5.28 -7.67
CA ASP A 307 16.24 -5.00 -7.80
C ASP A 307 15.99 -3.63 -8.45
N GLU A 308 16.65 -3.40 -9.56
CA GLU A 308 16.48 -2.20 -10.39
C GLU A 308 15.39 -2.40 -11.46
N LEU A 309 14.19 -2.79 -11.02
CA LEU A 309 13.05 -2.64 -11.92
C LEU A 309 12.72 -1.17 -12.10
N SER A 310 12.45 -0.80 -13.35
CA SER A 310 11.95 0.54 -13.67
C SER A 310 10.70 0.84 -12.86
N ARG A 311 10.59 2.05 -12.38
CA ARG A 311 9.38 2.54 -11.71
C ARG A 311 8.20 2.50 -12.69
N ILE A 312 7.05 2.18 -12.18
CA ILE A 312 5.82 2.05 -12.98
C ILE A 312 5.02 3.33 -12.85
N LYS A 313 4.87 4.02 -13.95
CA LYS A 313 4.01 5.20 -14.05
C LYS A 313 2.57 4.73 -14.20
N MET A 314 1.66 5.30 -13.42
CA MET A 314 0.27 4.84 -13.42
C MET A 314 -0.71 6.00 -13.42
N VAL A 315 -1.83 5.77 -14.10
CA VAL A 315 -3.05 6.57 -14.03
C VAL A 315 -4.20 5.63 -13.63
N ILE A 316 -4.86 5.96 -12.53
CA ILE A 316 -5.99 5.21 -11.99
C ILE A 316 -7.20 6.12 -11.96
N SER A 317 -8.32 5.70 -12.52
CA SER A 317 -9.54 6.50 -12.58
C SER A 317 -10.78 5.66 -12.27
N THR A 318 -11.83 6.32 -11.79
CA THR A 318 -13.08 5.65 -11.40
C THR A 318 -13.87 5.10 -12.59
N HIS A 319 -13.72 5.65 -13.79
CA HIS A 319 -14.42 5.22 -15.00
C HIS A 319 -13.67 5.62 -16.27
N GLN A 320 -13.96 4.94 -17.37
CA GLN A 320 -13.23 5.03 -18.63
C GLN A 320 -13.24 6.43 -19.25
N GLU A 321 -14.40 7.06 -19.31
CA GLU A 321 -14.53 8.38 -19.93
C GLU A 321 -13.65 9.45 -19.25
N LEU A 322 -13.61 9.47 -17.91
CA LEU A 322 -12.73 10.35 -17.15
C LEU A 322 -11.27 10.00 -17.41
N HIS A 323 -10.95 8.70 -17.46
CA HIS A 323 -9.61 8.21 -17.72
C HIS A 323 -9.08 8.70 -19.07
N ASP A 324 -9.89 8.58 -20.12
CA ASP A 324 -9.55 9.02 -21.47
C ASP A 324 -9.32 10.54 -21.53
N GLN A 325 -10.14 11.33 -20.85
CA GLN A 325 -9.98 12.78 -20.73
C GLN A 325 -8.67 13.15 -20.01
N VAL A 326 -8.31 12.43 -18.95
CA VAL A 326 -7.04 12.61 -18.24
C VAL A 326 -5.85 12.32 -19.14
N LEU A 327 -5.87 11.18 -19.84
CA LEU A 327 -4.80 10.80 -20.75
C LEU A 327 -4.68 11.78 -21.94
N GLU A 328 -5.78 12.29 -22.45
CA GLU A 328 -5.78 13.29 -23.52
C GLU A 328 -5.03 14.56 -23.10
N ARG A 329 -5.28 15.06 -21.90
CA ARG A 329 -4.57 16.23 -21.34
C ARG A 329 -3.11 15.94 -20.97
N LEU A 330 -2.75 14.70 -20.62
CA LEU A 330 -1.36 14.30 -20.36
C LEU A 330 -0.54 14.11 -21.63
N ARG A 331 -1.17 13.63 -22.71
CA ARG A 331 -0.50 13.19 -23.94
C ARG A 331 0.43 14.23 -24.60
N PRO A 332 0.10 15.53 -24.69
CA PRO A 332 1.02 16.52 -25.24
C PRO A 332 2.35 16.57 -24.48
N ARG A 333 2.29 16.50 -23.15
CA ARG A 333 3.45 16.61 -22.26
C ARG A 333 4.31 15.35 -22.28
N ILE A 334 3.69 14.17 -22.43
CA ILE A 334 4.42 12.92 -22.63
C ILE A 334 5.23 12.96 -23.94
N LYS A 335 4.64 13.50 -25.03
CA LYS A 335 5.34 13.65 -26.31
C LYS A 335 6.48 14.67 -26.27
N GLU A 336 6.39 15.69 -25.43
CA GLU A 336 7.41 16.69 -25.24
C GLU A 336 8.60 16.20 -24.38
N GLY A 337 8.55 14.95 -23.88
CA GLY A 337 9.58 14.40 -22.99
C GLY A 337 9.59 15.02 -21.58
N MET A 338 8.54 15.76 -21.21
CA MET A 338 8.45 16.43 -19.90
C MET A 338 8.48 15.44 -18.73
N PHE A 339 8.25 14.18 -18.99
CA PHE A 339 8.21 13.09 -18.01
C PHE A 339 9.45 12.22 -18.01
N GLU A 340 10.48 12.57 -18.77
CA GLU A 340 11.77 11.89 -18.70
C GLU A 340 12.54 12.32 -17.45
N GLU A 341 13.30 11.40 -16.84
CA GLU A 341 13.94 11.65 -15.55
C GLU A 341 14.83 12.91 -15.54
N GLU A 342 15.54 13.20 -16.62
CA GLU A 342 16.38 14.40 -16.74
C GLU A 342 15.58 15.72 -16.69
N ALA A 343 14.39 15.77 -17.30
CA ALA A 343 13.53 16.94 -17.27
C ALA A 343 12.97 17.21 -15.85
N ILE A 344 12.70 16.15 -15.09
CA ILE A 344 12.19 16.25 -13.70
C ILE A 344 13.23 16.90 -12.77
N TYR A 345 14.50 16.60 -12.93
CA TYR A 345 15.57 17.18 -12.09
C TYR A 345 15.90 18.63 -12.45
N GLN A 346 15.76 19.02 -13.72
CA GLN A 346 15.98 20.41 -14.15
C GLN A 346 14.89 21.36 -13.67
N LEU A 347 13.65 20.89 -13.48
CA LEU A 347 12.52 21.69 -12.95
C LEU A 347 12.51 21.74 -11.42
N ALA A 348 13.25 20.86 -10.74
CA ALA A 348 13.31 20.79 -9.27
C ALA A 348 14.47 21.62 -8.67
N ALA A 349 15.41 22.12 -9.51
CA ALA A 349 16.51 23.03 -9.14
C ALA A 349 16.09 24.49 -9.32
#